data_f192a91f0871bb041e0381aaf6abf03a
#
_entry.id   f192a91f0871bb041e0381aaf6abf03a
#
_cell.length_a   1.000
_cell.length_b   1.000
_cell.length_c   1.000
_cell.angle_alpha   90.00
_cell.angle_beta   90.00
_cell.angle_gamma   90.00
#
_symmetry.space_group_name_H-M   'P 1'
#
loop_
_entity.id
_entity.type
_entity.pdbx_description
1 polymer ?
#
loop_
_entity_poly.entity_id
_entity_poly.type
_entity_poly.pdbx_seq_one_letter_code
_entity_poly.pdbx_strand_id
1 'polypeptide(L)'
;MVQLMGIINATPDSFWAPSRYALSILDDAPDLVDVGAVSTRPGAADVSEEEEWARLQPVLKTVAERGIPFSVDTTRAGIVRRVFDAFGPFIVNDISAGEDDAAMLPTAGALGLRYIAMHKRGNPRTMDALCDYGAGGVMAELKRYFAEFERRAADAGIADWILDPGLGFAKSAAQNWEILDRLEELQTFGRPLLIGAADKRFTGGDTEEAHRRALKGGAAILRVHDVSAARRTILKI
;
A
#
# COMPACT_ATOMS: atom_id res chain seq x y z
N MET A 1 9.29 -2.97 16.47
CA MET A 1 9.37 -4.25 15.71
C MET A 1 8.77 -3.98 14.35
N VAL A 2 9.39 -4.42 13.25
CA VAL A 2 8.89 -4.25 11.90
C VAL A 2 7.76 -5.23 11.63
N GLN A 3 6.67 -4.80 11.00
CA GLN A 3 5.55 -5.65 10.61
C GLN A 3 5.69 -6.11 9.15
N LEU A 4 5.31 -7.35 8.87
CA LEU A 4 5.23 -7.92 7.54
C LEU A 4 3.78 -7.92 7.06
N MET A 5 3.51 -7.15 6.01
CA MET A 5 2.20 -7.06 5.34
C MET A 5 2.21 -7.94 4.09
N GLY A 6 1.50 -9.05 4.15
CA GLY A 6 1.36 -9.96 3.02
C GLY A 6 0.37 -9.47 1.98
N ILE A 7 0.71 -9.53 0.67
CA ILE A 7 -0.14 -9.08 -0.42
C ILE A 7 -1.06 -10.22 -0.88
N ILE A 8 -2.37 -9.96 -0.96
CA ILE A 8 -3.35 -10.88 -1.53
C ILE A 8 -4.09 -10.17 -2.68
N ASN A 9 -3.87 -10.64 -3.91
CA ASN A 9 -4.58 -10.13 -5.07
C ASN A 9 -5.83 -10.99 -5.33
N ALA A 10 -7.01 -10.45 -5.03
CA ALA A 10 -8.31 -11.06 -5.27
C ALA A 10 -8.76 -10.81 -6.72
N THR A 11 -7.96 -11.26 -7.71
CA THR A 11 -8.30 -11.19 -9.13
C THR A 11 -8.88 -12.52 -9.62
N PRO A 12 -9.67 -12.57 -10.74
CA PRO A 12 -10.25 -13.81 -11.27
C PRO A 12 -9.23 -14.92 -11.48
N ASP A 13 -8.00 -14.57 -11.88
CA ASP A 13 -6.91 -15.53 -12.06
C ASP A 13 -6.42 -16.11 -10.72
N SER A 14 -6.69 -15.43 -9.60
CA SER A 14 -6.37 -15.90 -8.26
C SER A 14 -7.44 -16.82 -7.66
N PHE A 15 -8.70 -16.76 -8.15
CA PHE A 15 -9.83 -17.60 -7.68
C PHE A 15 -10.01 -18.90 -8.46
N TRP A 16 -9.44 -19.03 -9.68
CA TRP A 16 -9.49 -20.26 -10.45
C TRP A 16 -8.27 -21.15 -10.18
N ALA A 17 -8.50 -22.34 -9.69
CA ALA A 17 -7.63 -23.49 -9.38
C ALA A 17 -6.17 -23.26 -8.86
N PRO A 18 -5.38 -22.25 -9.28
CA PRO A 18 -4.11 -21.91 -8.63
C PRO A 18 -4.26 -21.02 -7.38
N SER A 19 -5.47 -20.60 -7.01
CA SER A 19 -5.75 -19.66 -5.92
C SER A 19 -5.37 -20.15 -4.52
N ARG A 20 -4.97 -21.41 -4.36
CA ARG A 20 -4.30 -21.86 -3.15
C ARG A 20 -3.05 -21.07 -2.83
N TYR A 21 -2.40 -20.45 -3.83
CA TYR A 21 -1.19 -19.65 -3.63
C TYR A 21 -1.46 -18.24 -3.07
N ALA A 22 -2.57 -17.59 -3.42
CA ALA A 22 -2.88 -16.26 -2.88
C ALA A 22 -3.21 -16.30 -1.38
N LEU A 23 -3.93 -17.33 -0.92
CA LEU A 23 -4.25 -17.52 0.49
C LEU A 23 -3.17 -18.30 1.27
N SER A 24 -2.24 -18.96 0.59
CA SER A 24 -1.11 -19.64 1.26
C SER A 24 -0.20 -18.66 2.01
N ILE A 25 -0.18 -17.38 1.63
CA ILE A 25 0.55 -16.34 2.37
C ILE A 25 0.08 -16.23 3.82
N LEU A 26 -1.17 -16.62 4.13
CA LEU A 26 -1.69 -16.65 5.50
C LEU A 26 -1.02 -17.74 6.36
N ASP A 27 -0.49 -18.78 5.74
CA ASP A 27 0.19 -19.87 6.43
C ASP A 27 1.64 -19.47 6.81
N ASP A 28 2.19 -18.43 6.17
CA ASP A 28 3.48 -17.82 6.54
C ASP A 28 3.38 -16.87 7.75
N ALA A 29 2.22 -16.78 8.39
CA ALA A 29 1.95 -15.96 9.56
C ALA A 29 2.37 -14.49 9.38
N PRO A 30 1.82 -13.76 8.40
CA PRO A 30 2.04 -12.32 8.28
C PRO A 30 1.46 -11.60 9.50
N ASP A 31 2.03 -10.43 9.84
CA ASP A 31 1.48 -9.59 10.93
C ASP A 31 0.15 -8.93 10.52
N LEU A 32 -0.02 -8.67 9.23
CA LEU A 32 -1.25 -8.21 8.59
C LEU A 32 -1.22 -8.57 7.10
N VAL A 33 -2.36 -8.49 6.43
CA VAL A 33 -2.45 -8.69 4.98
C VAL A 33 -3.09 -7.48 4.29
N ASP A 34 -2.71 -7.24 3.05
CA ASP A 34 -3.29 -6.23 2.18
C ASP A 34 -4.05 -6.91 1.03
N VAL A 35 -5.36 -6.68 0.97
CA VAL A 35 -6.25 -7.36 0.01
C VAL A 35 -6.71 -6.37 -1.05
N GLY A 36 -6.32 -6.60 -2.32
CA GLY A 36 -6.73 -5.80 -3.47
C GLY A 36 -7.45 -6.64 -4.54
N ALA A 37 -8.48 -6.09 -5.16
CA ALA A 37 -9.26 -6.77 -6.20
C ALA A 37 -9.19 -6.11 -7.58
N VAL A 38 -8.50 -4.97 -7.67
CA VAL A 38 -8.30 -4.21 -8.90
C VAL A 38 -6.82 -4.13 -9.21
N SER A 39 -6.44 -4.46 -10.44
CA SER A 39 -5.04 -4.35 -10.85
C SER A 39 -4.71 -2.91 -11.21
N THR A 40 -3.64 -2.39 -10.61
CA THR A 40 -3.07 -1.07 -10.95
C THR A 40 -2.01 -1.14 -12.05
N ARG A 41 -1.89 -2.29 -12.76
CA ARG A 41 -0.95 -2.44 -13.87
C ARG A 41 -1.44 -1.70 -15.12
N PRO A 42 -0.53 -1.13 -15.94
CA PRO A 42 -0.90 -0.55 -17.23
C PRO A 42 -1.68 -1.56 -18.08
N GLY A 43 -2.84 -1.15 -18.61
CA GLY A 43 -3.67 -2.01 -19.46
C GLY A 43 -4.66 -2.94 -18.73
N ALA A 44 -4.72 -2.89 -17.39
CA ALA A 44 -5.76 -3.60 -16.68
C ALA A 44 -7.17 -3.11 -17.08
N ALA A 45 -8.11 -4.03 -17.12
CA ALA A 45 -9.51 -3.72 -17.42
C ALA A 45 -10.12 -2.91 -16.26
N ASP A 46 -11.02 -2.00 -16.59
CA ASP A 46 -11.82 -1.31 -15.60
C ASP A 46 -12.78 -2.31 -14.93
N VAL A 47 -12.78 -2.30 -13.61
CA VAL A 47 -13.60 -3.16 -12.75
C VAL A 47 -14.66 -2.29 -12.08
N SER A 48 -15.93 -2.70 -12.15
CA SER A 48 -17.01 -1.99 -11.46
C SER A 48 -16.88 -2.15 -9.93
N GLU A 49 -17.52 -1.27 -9.17
CA GLU A 49 -17.54 -1.38 -7.69
C GLU A 49 -18.20 -2.69 -7.22
N GLU A 50 -19.25 -3.11 -7.91
CA GLU A 50 -19.93 -4.40 -7.63
C GLU A 50 -19.00 -5.59 -7.85
N GLU A 51 -18.23 -5.56 -8.93
CA GLU A 51 -17.28 -6.61 -9.24
C GLU A 51 -16.09 -6.61 -8.27
N GLU A 52 -15.58 -5.43 -7.91
CA GLU A 52 -14.54 -5.29 -6.88
C GLU A 52 -15.00 -5.88 -5.56
N TRP A 53 -16.22 -5.54 -5.12
CA TRP A 53 -16.81 -6.10 -3.90
C TRP A 53 -16.97 -7.62 -3.97
N ALA A 54 -17.50 -8.14 -5.08
CA ALA A 54 -17.69 -9.58 -5.27
C ALA A 54 -16.38 -10.36 -5.21
N ARG A 55 -15.25 -9.75 -5.61
CA ARG A 55 -13.91 -10.33 -5.51
C ARG A 55 -13.35 -10.23 -4.10
N LEU A 56 -13.53 -9.11 -3.41
CA LEU A 56 -12.99 -8.87 -2.06
C LEU A 56 -13.69 -9.72 -1.01
N GLN A 57 -15.02 -9.77 -1.02
CA GLN A 57 -15.82 -10.35 0.05
C GLN A 57 -15.40 -11.77 0.47
N PRO A 58 -15.22 -12.76 -0.42
CA PRO A 58 -14.85 -14.11 -0.01
C PRO A 58 -13.44 -14.21 0.57
N VAL A 59 -12.50 -13.39 0.10
CA VAL A 59 -11.13 -13.32 0.61
C VAL A 59 -11.13 -12.70 2.00
N LEU A 60 -11.78 -11.56 2.17
CA LEU A 60 -11.89 -10.87 3.45
C LEU A 60 -12.57 -11.74 4.51
N LYS A 61 -13.60 -12.51 4.12
CA LYS A 61 -14.23 -13.47 5.02
C LYS A 61 -13.22 -14.49 5.54
N THR A 62 -12.41 -15.08 4.66
CA THR A 62 -11.36 -16.05 5.06
C THR A 62 -10.31 -15.42 5.98
N VAL A 63 -9.88 -14.19 5.69
CA VAL A 63 -8.90 -13.45 6.49
C VAL A 63 -9.47 -13.13 7.87
N ALA A 64 -10.71 -12.65 7.94
CA ALA A 64 -11.40 -12.33 9.20
C ALA A 64 -11.61 -13.58 10.06
N GLU A 65 -12.01 -14.72 9.48
CA GLU A 65 -12.16 -16.00 10.18
C GLU A 65 -10.84 -16.49 10.80
N ARG A 66 -9.69 -16.13 10.22
CA ARG A 66 -8.37 -16.43 10.77
C ARG A 66 -7.90 -15.41 11.83
N GLY A 67 -8.65 -14.34 12.05
CA GLY A 67 -8.31 -13.28 13.01
C GLY A 67 -7.07 -12.46 12.64
N ILE A 68 -6.69 -12.42 11.35
CA ILE A 68 -5.53 -11.69 10.87
C ILE A 68 -5.95 -10.25 10.57
N PRO A 69 -5.25 -9.21 11.12
CA PRO A 69 -5.49 -7.83 10.74
C PRO A 69 -5.31 -7.62 9.24
N PHE A 70 -6.12 -6.75 8.63
CA PHE A 70 -6.04 -6.54 7.18
C PHE A 70 -6.21 -5.08 6.77
N SER A 71 -5.65 -4.76 5.62
CA SER A 71 -5.98 -3.57 4.84
C SER A 71 -6.70 -3.95 3.55
N VAL A 72 -7.40 -2.99 2.98
CA VAL A 72 -8.04 -3.13 1.65
C VAL A 72 -7.46 -2.09 0.72
N ASP A 73 -6.84 -2.58 -0.38
CA ASP A 73 -6.27 -1.76 -1.46
C ASP A 73 -7.41 -1.36 -2.41
N THR A 74 -7.93 -0.15 -2.21
CA THR A 74 -9.02 0.42 -3.01
C THR A 74 -8.96 1.95 -3.02
N THR A 75 -9.40 2.55 -4.13
CA THR A 75 -9.57 4.01 -4.27
C THR A 75 -11.04 4.43 -4.20
N ARG A 76 -11.95 3.56 -3.74
CA ARG A 76 -13.39 3.80 -3.74
C ARG A 76 -13.97 3.83 -2.34
N ALA A 77 -14.56 4.96 -1.96
CA ALA A 77 -15.24 5.15 -0.68
C ALA A 77 -16.44 4.19 -0.47
N GLY A 78 -17.13 3.82 -1.56
CA GLY A 78 -18.22 2.85 -1.50
C GLY A 78 -17.74 1.47 -1.05
N ILE A 79 -16.58 1.01 -1.53
CA ILE A 79 -15.94 -0.23 -1.07
C ILE A 79 -15.57 -0.13 0.41
N VAL A 80 -14.98 1.00 0.84
CA VAL A 80 -14.62 1.21 2.25
C VAL A 80 -15.83 1.04 3.16
N ARG A 81 -17.00 1.62 2.81
CA ARG A 81 -18.25 1.44 3.58
C ARG A 81 -18.70 -0.01 3.62
N ARG A 82 -18.74 -0.69 2.48
CA ARG A 82 -19.17 -2.10 2.39
C ARG A 82 -18.29 -3.03 3.22
N VAL A 83 -16.96 -2.81 3.20
CA VAL A 83 -16.03 -3.59 4.02
C VAL A 83 -16.27 -3.34 5.50
N PHE A 84 -16.42 -2.08 5.90
CA PHE A 84 -16.69 -1.72 7.30
C PHE A 84 -18.01 -2.32 7.80
N ASP A 85 -19.07 -2.22 7.01
CA ASP A 85 -20.39 -2.75 7.38
C ASP A 85 -20.38 -4.28 7.53
N ALA A 86 -19.54 -4.99 6.73
CA ALA A 86 -19.48 -6.44 6.74
C ALA A 86 -18.49 -7.03 7.76
N PHE A 87 -17.36 -6.34 8.03
CA PHE A 87 -16.24 -6.90 8.77
C PHE A 87 -15.77 -6.04 9.95
N GLY A 88 -16.32 -4.83 10.11
CA GLY A 88 -15.88 -3.88 11.14
C GLY A 88 -14.59 -3.12 10.75
N PRO A 89 -13.86 -2.55 11.74
CA PRO A 89 -12.69 -1.73 11.49
C PRO A 89 -11.54 -2.47 10.79
N PHE A 90 -10.91 -1.79 9.82
CA PHE A 90 -9.76 -2.27 9.05
C PHE A 90 -8.85 -1.10 8.67
N ILE A 91 -7.79 -1.33 7.89
CA ILE A 91 -6.90 -0.29 7.39
C ILE A 91 -7.26 0.00 5.93
N VAL A 92 -7.55 1.25 5.59
CA VAL A 92 -7.72 1.67 4.18
C VAL A 92 -6.33 1.81 3.56
N ASN A 93 -6.06 1.10 2.46
CA ASN A 93 -4.85 1.29 1.66
C ASN A 93 -5.26 1.96 0.33
N ASP A 94 -5.07 3.27 0.25
CA ASP A 94 -5.45 4.04 -0.94
C ASP A 94 -4.23 4.63 -1.64
N ILE A 95 -3.91 4.06 -2.80
CA ILE A 95 -2.79 4.51 -3.64
C ILE A 95 -2.95 5.95 -4.14
N SER A 96 -4.16 6.51 -4.08
CA SER A 96 -4.46 7.88 -4.51
C SER A 96 -4.45 8.90 -3.36
N ALA A 97 -4.36 8.45 -2.11
CA ALA A 97 -4.47 9.30 -0.93
C ALA A 97 -5.70 10.24 -0.98
N GLY A 98 -6.84 9.71 -1.46
CA GLY A 98 -8.11 10.42 -1.59
C GLY A 98 -8.23 11.33 -2.81
N GLU A 99 -7.31 11.26 -3.79
CA GLU A 99 -7.37 12.10 -5.00
C GLU A 99 -8.32 11.53 -6.05
N ASP A 100 -8.50 10.21 -6.12
CA ASP A 100 -9.33 9.56 -7.13
C ASP A 100 -10.83 9.51 -6.72
N ASP A 101 -11.15 9.64 -5.42
CA ASP A 101 -12.52 9.72 -4.89
C ASP A 101 -12.63 10.76 -3.78
N ALA A 102 -13.35 11.85 -4.04
CA ALA A 102 -13.52 12.95 -3.08
C ALA A 102 -14.24 12.52 -1.77
N ALA A 103 -14.98 11.40 -1.79
CA ALA A 103 -15.64 10.86 -0.61
C ALA A 103 -14.71 9.98 0.25
N MET A 104 -13.52 9.62 -0.24
CA MET A 104 -12.62 8.67 0.42
C MET A 104 -12.20 9.15 1.81
N LEU A 105 -11.54 10.30 1.91
CA LEU A 105 -11.05 10.80 3.20
C LEU A 105 -12.21 11.09 4.18
N PRO A 106 -13.31 11.78 3.78
CA PRO A 106 -14.48 11.94 4.67
C PRO A 106 -15.06 10.62 5.17
N THR A 107 -15.10 9.59 4.31
CA THR A 107 -15.61 8.26 4.70
C THR A 107 -14.69 7.60 5.71
N ALA A 108 -13.39 7.54 5.44
CA ALA A 108 -12.42 6.92 6.34
C ALA A 108 -12.40 7.63 7.71
N GLY A 109 -12.44 8.97 7.73
CA GLY A 109 -12.49 9.76 8.96
C GLY A 109 -13.77 9.55 9.76
N ALA A 110 -14.94 9.57 9.11
CA ALA A 110 -16.23 9.33 9.77
C ALA A 110 -16.34 7.92 10.39
N LEU A 111 -15.65 6.93 9.80
CA LEU A 111 -15.60 5.56 10.31
C LEU A 111 -14.44 5.33 11.30
N GLY A 112 -13.60 6.32 11.56
CA GLY A 112 -12.45 6.22 12.47
C GLY A 112 -11.39 5.23 12.00
N LEU A 113 -11.24 5.06 10.68
CA LEU A 113 -10.33 4.06 10.11
C LEU A 113 -8.90 4.57 10.04
N ARG A 114 -7.95 3.66 10.26
CA ARG A 114 -6.54 3.86 9.95
C ARG A 114 -6.35 3.91 8.44
N TYR A 115 -5.45 4.76 7.97
CA TYR A 115 -5.30 5.05 6.55
C TYR A 115 -3.86 4.95 6.07
N ILE A 116 -3.61 4.27 4.96
CA ILE A 116 -2.32 4.29 4.26
C ILE A 116 -2.43 5.27 3.10
N ALA A 117 -1.63 6.33 3.17
CA ALA A 117 -1.56 7.35 2.13
C ALA A 117 -0.31 7.13 1.28
N MET A 118 -0.48 6.90 -0.03
CA MET A 118 0.62 6.71 -0.95
C MET A 118 0.80 7.91 -1.86
N HIS A 119 2.07 8.30 -2.08
CA HIS A 119 2.42 9.30 -3.09
C HIS A 119 2.46 8.67 -4.49
N LYS A 120 1.63 9.18 -5.38
CA LYS A 120 1.68 8.91 -6.83
C LYS A 120 1.63 10.21 -7.64
N ARG A 121 2.00 10.14 -8.91
CA ARG A 121 1.69 11.15 -9.93
C ARG A 121 1.05 10.48 -11.12
N GLY A 122 -0.04 11.07 -11.63
CA GLY A 122 -0.80 10.51 -12.74
C GLY A 122 -1.45 9.17 -12.41
N ASN A 123 -1.68 8.39 -13.43
CA ASN A 123 -2.25 7.04 -13.35
C ASN A 123 -1.25 6.00 -13.93
N PRO A 124 -1.53 4.71 -13.85
CA PRO A 124 -0.63 3.66 -14.33
C PRO A 124 -0.21 3.79 -15.81
N ARG A 125 -0.99 4.49 -16.65
CA ARG A 125 -0.69 4.72 -18.08
C ARG A 125 0.22 5.92 -18.31
N THR A 126 0.23 6.90 -17.40
CA THR A 126 0.92 8.19 -17.58
C THR A 126 2.10 8.38 -16.62
N MET A 127 2.17 7.63 -15.54
CA MET A 127 3.12 7.82 -14.44
C MET A 127 4.61 7.77 -14.88
N ASP A 128 4.97 6.93 -15.85
CA ASP A 128 6.37 6.77 -16.27
C ASP A 128 6.93 8.06 -16.92
N ALA A 129 6.06 8.91 -17.48
CA ALA A 129 6.43 10.21 -18.04
C ALA A 129 6.51 11.36 -16.99
N LEU A 130 6.11 11.10 -15.74
CA LEU A 130 5.97 12.12 -14.68
C LEU A 130 7.08 12.04 -13.63
N CYS A 131 8.25 11.52 -14.00
CA CYS A 131 9.40 11.37 -13.11
C CYS A 131 10.23 12.63 -12.92
N ASP A 132 9.89 13.76 -13.58
CA ASP A 132 10.57 15.03 -13.36
C ASP A 132 10.00 15.75 -12.13
N TYR A 133 10.84 15.89 -11.11
CA TYR A 133 10.53 16.57 -9.85
C TYR A 133 11.18 17.96 -9.73
N GLY A 134 11.75 18.48 -10.83
CA GLY A 134 12.40 19.78 -10.86
C GLY A 134 13.64 19.86 -9.94
N ALA A 135 14.07 21.08 -9.63
CA ALA A 135 15.30 21.33 -8.88
C ALA A 135 15.29 20.81 -7.43
N GLY A 136 14.10 20.64 -6.83
CA GLY A 136 13.95 20.14 -5.46
C GLY A 136 14.12 18.63 -5.34
N GLY A 137 13.98 17.89 -6.44
CA GLY A 137 14.04 16.44 -6.48
C GLY A 137 12.87 15.73 -5.79
N VAL A 138 12.90 14.42 -5.84
CA VAL A 138 11.81 13.55 -5.37
C VAL A 138 11.56 13.68 -3.86
N MET A 139 12.61 13.87 -3.04
CA MET A 139 12.45 13.98 -1.59
C MET A 139 11.76 15.27 -1.15
N ALA A 140 12.04 16.39 -1.81
CA ALA A 140 11.33 17.64 -1.53
C ALA A 140 9.84 17.55 -1.90
N GLU A 141 9.55 16.88 -3.01
CA GLU A 141 8.16 16.62 -3.40
C GLU A 141 7.43 15.71 -2.41
N LEU A 142 8.04 14.62 -1.96
CA LEU A 142 7.43 13.75 -0.95
C LEU A 142 7.11 14.51 0.34
N LYS A 143 8.04 15.34 0.83
CA LYS A 143 7.81 16.17 2.02
C LYS A 143 6.66 17.14 1.82
N ARG A 144 6.61 17.82 0.67
CA ARG A 144 5.50 18.74 0.33
C ARG A 144 4.17 18.00 0.29
N TYR A 145 4.14 16.85 -0.40
CA TYR A 145 2.94 16.03 -0.59
C TYR A 145 2.36 15.55 0.74
N PHE A 146 3.21 14.99 1.61
CA PHE A 146 2.74 14.47 2.90
C PHE A 146 2.37 15.57 3.89
N ALA A 147 3.01 16.75 3.84
CA ALA A 147 2.56 17.92 4.60
C ALA A 147 1.16 18.39 4.14
N GLU A 148 0.87 18.32 2.85
CA GLU A 148 -0.46 18.59 2.29
C GLU A 148 -1.47 17.51 2.71
N PHE A 149 -1.09 16.23 2.60
CA PHE A 149 -1.93 15.12 3.02
C PHE A 149 -2.27 15.20 4.52
N GLU A 150 -1.31 15.51 5.39
CA GLU A 150 -1.53 15.66 6.83
C GLU A 150 -2.64 16.67 7.15
N ARG A 151 -2.68 17.81 6.43
CA ARG A 151 -3.76 18.80 6.57
C ARG A 151 -5.10 18.22 6.13
N ARG A 152 -5.16 17.59 4.95
CA ARG A 152 -6.37 16.94 4.41
C ARG A 152 -6.89 15.82 5.32
N ALA A 153 -5.99 15.03 5.90
CA ALA A 153 -6.32 13.98 6.85
C ALA A 153 -6.92 14.55 8.13
N ALA A 154 -6.32 15.63 8.68
CA ALA A 154 -6.85 16.32 9.86
C ALA A 154 -8.24 16.91 9.61
N ASP A 155 -8.45 17.59 8.47
CA ASP A 155 -9.74 18.16 8.07
C ASP A 155 -10.82 17.07 7.92
N ALA A 156 -10.44 15.87 7.49
CA ALA A 156 -11.33 14.71 7.36
C ALA A 156 -11.51 13.92 8.67
N GLY A 157 -10.79 14.25 9.74
CA GLY A 157 -10.85 13.52 11.02
C GLY A 157 -10.05 12.22 11.06
N ILE A 158 -9.10 12.02 10.13
CA ILE A 158 -8.19 10.86 10.12
C ILE A 158 -7.03 11.13 11.06
N ALA A 159 -7.05 10.56 12.26
CA ALA A 159 -6.03 10.76 13.27
C ALA A 159 -4.81 9.83 13.11
N ASP A 160 -5.04 8.61 12.63
CA ASP A 160 -3.99 7.57 12.47
C ASP A 160 -3.80 7.23 10.99
N TRP A 161 -2.61 7.54 10.47
CA TRP A 161 -2.27 7.23 9.10
C TRP A 161 -0.81 6.79 8.94
N ILE A 162 -0.55 6.06 7.88
CA ILE A 162 0.72 5.45 7.49
C ILE A 162 1.17 6.12 6.20
N LEU A 163 2.45 6.43 6.10
CA LEU A 163 3.07 7.07 4.96
C LEU A 163 3.70 6.01 4.04
N ASP A 164 3.27 5.97 2.75
CA ASP A 164 3.92 5.16 1.70
C ASP A 164 4.51 6.09 0.63
N PRO A 165 5.83 6.16 0.45
CA PRO A 165 6.45 7.01 -0.56
C PRO A 165 6.14 6.58 -2.01
N GLY A 166 5.48 5.44 -2.22
CA GLY A 166 5.02 4.98 -3.53
C GLY A 166 6.17 4.60 -4.46
N LEU A 167 7.05 3.70 -4.02
CA LEU A 167 8.13 3.20 -4.86
C LEU A 167 7.57 2.59 -6.16
N GLY A 168 8.17 2.92 -7.31
CA GLY A 168 7.73 2.46 -8.63
C GLY A 168 6.54 3.21 -9.23
N PHE A 169 6.00 4.24 -8.55
CA PHE A 169 4.93 5.10 -9.06
C PHE A 169 5.49 6.47 -9.43
N ALA A 170 5.54 6.79 -10.74
CA ALA A 170 6.11 8.02 -11.28
C ALA A 170 7.53 8.34 -10.76
N LYS A 171 8.38 7.32 -10.62
CA LYS A 171 9.74 7.45 -10.10
C LYS A 171 10.71 6.62 -10.95
N SER A 172 11.81 7.24 -11.37
CA SER A 172 12.92 6.51 -12.03
C SER A 172 13.56 5.51 -11.06
N ALA A 173 14.37 4.58 -11.60
CA ALA A 173 15.11 3.65 -10.75
C ALA A 173 16.02 4.38 -9.76
N ALA A 174 16.74 5.43 -10.21
CA ALA A 174 17.61 6.23 -9.35
C ALA A 174 16.83 6.91 -8.21
N GLN A 175 15.66 7.46 -8.51
CA GLN A 175 14.80 8.12 -7.51
C GLN A 175 14.24 7.13 -6.48
N ASN A 176 13.90 5.90 -6.89
CA ASN A 176 13.48 4.88 -5.94
C ASN A 176 14.60 4.52 -4.96
N TRP A 177 15.84 4.39 -5.44
CA TRP A 177 17.00 4.14 -4.58
C TRP A 177 17.31 5.36 -3.70
N GLU A 178 17.23 6.59 -4.25
CA GLU A 178 17.39 7.83 -3.46
C GLU A 178 16.40 7.88 -2.30
N ILE A 179 15.13 7.51 -2.52
CA ILE A 179 14.10 7.49 -1.46
C ILE A 179 14.48 6.49 -0.37
N LEU A 180 14.94 5.29 -0.74
CA LEU A 180 15.36 4.27 0.23
C LEU A 180 16.60 4.72 1.02
N ASP A 181 17.57 5.37 0.37
CA ASP A 181 18.81 5.87 1.01
C ASP A 181 18.57 7.07 1.93
N ARG A 182 17.46 7.79 1.75
CA ARG A 182 17.09 9.00 2.51
C ARG A 182 15.76 8.84 3.25
N LEU A 183 15.31 7.59 3.46
CA LEU A 183 13.99 7.29 4.01
C LEU A 183 13.78 7.89 5.41
N GLU A 184 14.84 7.96 6.21
CA GLU A 184 14.80 8.56 7.55
C GLU A 184 14.34 10.03 7.54
N GLU A 185 14.50 10.76 6.45
CA GLU A 185 14.03 12.13 6.34
C GLU A 185 12.49 12.26 6.42
N LEU A 186 11.75 11.18 6.10
CA LEU A 186 10.30 11.13 6.19
C LEU A 186 9.80 10.81 7.62
N GLN A 187 10.68 10.38 8.52
CA GLN A 187 10.32 10.18 9.94
C GLN A 187 9.94 11.49 10.65
N THR A 188 10.28 12.64 10.08
CA THR A 188 9.88 13.95 10.60
C THR A 188 8.37 14.14 10.71
N PHE A 189 7.57 13.36 9.98
CA PHE A 189 6.10 13.35 10.09
C PHE A 189 5.60 12.60 11.35
N GLY A 190 6.47 11.87 12.06
CA GLY A 190 6.08 11.06 13.23
C GLY A 190 5.08 9.96 12.88
N ARG A 191 5.01 9.52 11.62
CA ARG A 191 4.10 8.50 11.13
C ARG A 191 4.85 7.22 10.77
N PRO A 192 4.22 6.03 10.91
CA PRO A 192 4.83 4.80 10.44
C PRO A 192 5.09 4.85 8.94
N LEU A 193 6.24 4.31 8.50
CA LEU A 193 6.60 4.22 7.09
C LEU A 193 6.28 2.81 6.56
N LEU A 194 5.50 2.74 5.49
CA LEU A 194 5.25 1.51 4.74
C LEU A 194 6.09 1.50 3.47
N ILE A 195 6.77 0.38 3.20
CA ILE A 195 7.58 0.20 2.00
C ILE A 195 7.14 -1.03 1.22
N GLY A 196 6.67 -0.80 -0.01
CA GLY A 196 6.36 -1.84 -0.99
C GLY A 196 7.41 -1.91 -2.09
N ALA A 197 8.50 -2.67 -1.87
CA ALA A 197 9.59 -2.84 -2.84
C ALA A 197 9.56 -4.20 -3.57
N ALA A 198 8.72 -5.13 -3.13
CA ALA A 198 8.66 -6.48 -3.68
C ALA A 198 8.30 -6.47 -5.18
N ASP A 199 9.07 -7.18 -5.97
CA ASP A 199 8.90 -7.36 -7.43
C ASP A 199 8.83 -6.06 -8.25
N LYS A 200 9.38 -4.96 -7.72
CA LYS A 200 9.45 -3.70 -8.45
C LYS A 200 10.62 -3.71 -9.44
N ARG A 201 10.39 -3.22 -10.67
CA ARG A 201 11.40 -3.18 -11.75
C ARG A 201 12.70 -2.50 -11.35
N PHE A 202 12.64 -1.48 -10.49
CA PHE A 202 13.83 -0.71 -10.09
C PHE A 202 14.83 -1.52 -9.27
N THR A 203 14.40 -2.60 -8.59
CA THR A 203 15.28 -3.44 -7.77
C THR A 203 16.21 -4.31 -8.64
N GLY A 204 15.89 -4.50 -9.93
CA GLY A 204 16.64 -5.40 -10.79
C GLY A 204 16.66 -6.86 -10.31
N GLY A 205 15.68 -7.24 -9.48
CA GLY A 205 15.58 -8.56 -8.82
C GLY A 205 16.18 -8.60 -7.41
N ASP A 206 16.87 -7.55 -6.97
CA ASP A 206 17.44 -7.49 -5.61
C ASP A 206 16.47 -6.85 -4.62
N THR A 207 15.38 -7.55 -4.35
CA THR A 207 14.38 -7.14 -3.35
C THR A 207 14.96 -7.16 -1.93
N GLU A 208 15.94 -8.04 -1.63
CA GLU A 208 16.56 -8.14 -0.31
C GLU A 208 17.32 -6.85 0.04
N GLU A 209 18.08 -6.28 -0.92
CA GLU A 209 18.77 -5.00 -0.71
C GLU A 209 17.81 -3.85 -0.50
N ALA A 210 16.71 -3.81 -1.27
CA ALA A 210 15.70 -2.78 -1.10
C ALA A 210 15.05 -2.86 0.30
N HIS A 211 14.74 -4.06 0.79
CA HIS A 211 14.22 -4.25 2.14
C HIS A 211 15.25 -3.88 3.20
N ARG A 212 16.54 -4.21 3.02
CA ARG A 212 17.59 -3.84 3.96
C ARG A 212 17.73 -2.33 4.11
N ARG A 213 17.73 -1.58 3.00
CA ARG A 213 17.76 -0.10 3.04
C ARG A 213 16.50 0.47 3.67
N ALA A 214 15.33 -0.08 3.34
CA ALA A 214 14.07 0.33 3.97
C ALA A 214 14.10 0.18 5.49
N LEU A 215 14.57 -0.97 5.98
CA LEU A 215 14.70 -1.24 7.42
C LEU A 215 15.70 -0.30 8.10
N LYS A 216 16.87 -0.08 7.47
CA LYS A 216 17.87 0.88 7.97
C LYS A 216 17.31 2.31 8.02
N GLY A 217 16.49 2.70 7.05
CA GLY A 217 15.81 4.00 6.99
C GLY A 217 14.58 4.11 7.91
N GLY A 218 14.26 3.05 8.69
CA GLY A 218 13.21 3.08 9.71
C GLY A 218 11.82 2.70 9.19
N ALA A 219 11.73 1.88 8.14
CA ALA A 219 10.45 1.31 7.73
C ALA A 219 9.80 0.52 8.87
N ALA A 220 8.55 0.83 9.16
CA ALA A 220 7.74 0.16 10.16
C ALA A 220 6.97 -1.04 9.58
N ILE A 221 6.66 -1.00 8.29
CA ILE A 221 5.91 -2.04 7.59
C ILE A 221 6.60 -2.35 6.25
N LEU A 222 6.83 -3.63 5.97
CA LEU A 222 7.22 -4.11 4.64
C LEU A 222 6.04 -4.81 3.98
N ARG A 223 5.58 -4.30 2.83
CA ARG A 223 4.51 -4.90 2.02
C ARG A 223 5.12 -5.82 0.97
N VAL A 224 4.83 -7.14 1.08
CA VAL A 224 5.58 -8.19 0.40
C VAL A 224 4.70 -9.29 -0.19
N HIS A 225 5.20 -9.96 -1.26
CA HIS A 225 4.59 -11.17 -1.81
C HIS A 225 5.09 -12.46 -1.11
N ASP A 226 6.33 -12.45 -0.60
CA ASP A 226 6.94 -13.58 0.12
C ASP A 226 7.29 -13.15 1.54
N VAL A 227 6.39 -13.46 2.49
CA VAL A 227 6.54 -13.15 3.92
C VAL A 227 7.73 -13.88 4.51
N SER A 228 7.93 -15.15 4.14
CA SER A 228 9.02 -15.98 4.65
C SER A 228 10.40 -15.44 4.21
N ALA A 229 10.55 -15.00 2.95
CA ALA A 229 11.79 -14.39 2.47
C ALA A 229 12.06 -13.05 3.19
N ALA A 230 11.05 -12.19 3.32
CA ALA A 230 11.19 -10.92 4.02
C ALA A 230 11.56 -11.12 5.51
N ARG A 231 10.98 -12.11 6.17
CA ARG A 231 11.32 -12.47 7.56
C ARG A 231 12.78 -12.88 7.69
N ARG A 232 13.30 -13.66 6.75
CA ARG A 232 14.73 -14.01 6.73
C ARG A 232 15.65 -12.79 6.57
N THR A 233 15.21 -11.79 5.78
CA THR A 233 15.97 -10.53 5.63
C THR A 233 16.01 -9.75 6.95
N ILE A 234 14.87 -9.64 7.65
CA ILE A 234 14.80 -8.95 8.97
C ILE A 234 15.74 -9.61 9.99
N LEU A 235 15.81 -10.94 10.00
CA LEU A 235 16.66 -11.69 10.96
C LEU A 235 18.16 -11.54 10.72
N LYS A 236 18.58 -11.00 9.57
CA LYS A 236 20.00 -10.78 9.20
C LYS A 236 20.50 -9.38 9.55
N ILE A 237 19.61 -8.47 10.00
CA ILE A 237 19.92 -7.09 10.34
C ILE A 237 19.97 -6.92 11.86
#